data_5a72f96e309b6eff48b0df8276f63d70
#
_entry.id   5a72f96e309b6eff48b0df8276f63d70
#
_cell.length_a   1.000
_cell.length_b   1.000
_cell.length_c   1.000
_cell.angle_alpha   90.00
_cell.angle_beta   90.00
_cell.angle_gamma   90.00
#
_symmetry.space_group_name_H-M   'P 1'
#
loop_
_entity.id
_entity.type
_entity.pdbx_description
1 polymer ?
#
loop_
_entity_poly.entity_id
_entity_poly.type
_entity_poly.pdbx_seq_one_letter_code
_entity_poly.pdbx_strand_id
1 'polypeptide(L)'
;MKPQIEEQIDGYLFRWDDISIKAQRVNLHRDGKITGDITIQTTHKDYSPILMPSTQINFSAEQTRTRLIKNLNEKFAQFDWAIIIDELAHYVQQFARQGEPIKELWTYEDVQPPEYLLEPILFKGLPTVIFGEKGAHKSILSLVFYTCLILPWHDNPLGIKVPARSVKPLILDWESEANIVQYQAKKLQEGMGLPSFPIYYRRCILPLAADIEQIVQHKNEIGAQVVILDSLGAAAGGDLKAAETAMNFYTALRKLKTTALIIGQTSKDEESKRKSIFGSVYFTYYSRSIWELCKAEPVSDNDVNIALFHKWANLTALQKPIGFTFHYNQNKTEIERTPVNISEFISKVTTRDKILNLLKEAPQTTKEVQEKLGISRANADQTLSRLRNAKKIVKSDDKWGLIAQYEL
;
A
#
# COMPACT_ATOMS: atom_id res chain seq x y z
N MET A 1 -38.46 -17.78 -12.04
CA MET A 1 -38.67 -16.43 -11.47
C MET A 1 -37.31 -15.77 -11.41
N LYS A 2 -37.13 -14.55 -11.96
CA LYS A 2 -35.81 -13.90 -11.98
C LYS A 2 -35.47 -13.37 -10.58
N PRO A 3 -34.24 -13.55 -10.07
CA PRO A 3 -33.85 -13.00 -8.78
C PRO A 3 -33.76 -11.47 -8.81
N GLN A 4 -34.01 -10.85 -7.65
CA GLN A 4 -33.54 -9.51 -7.36
C GLN A 4 -32.04 -9.61 -7.02
N ILE A 5 -31.21 -8.77 -7.66
CA ILE A 5 -29.76 -8.85 -7.54
C ILE A 5 -29.25 -7.53 -6.95
N GLU A 6 -28.49 -7.63 -5.87
CA GLU A 6 -27.87 -6.52 -5.19
C GLU A 6 -26.35 -6.73 -5.15
N GLU A 7 -25.60 -5.78 -5.71
CA GLU A 7 -24.13 -5.80 -5.62
C GLU A 7 -23.69 -5.53 -4.19
N GLN A 8 -22.84 -6.39 -3.67
CA GLN A 8 -22.22 -6.30 -2.35
C GLN A 8 -20.73 -5.95 -2.49
N ILE A 9 -20.08 -5.61 -1.39
CA ILE A 9 -18.67 -5.20 -1.36
C ILE A 9 -17.75 -6.26 -1.98
N ASP A 10 -18.02 -7.55 -1.75
CA ASP A 10 -17.20 -8.67 -2.22
C ASP A 10 -18.03 -9.75 -2.92
N GLY A 11 -19.07 -9.34 -3.64
CA GLY A 11 -19.92 -10.28 -4.37
C GLY A 11 -21.32 -9.77 -4.61
N TYR A 12 -22.28 -10.66 -4.54
CA TYR A 12 -23.66 -10.39 -4.91
C TYR A 12 -24.64 -11.08 -3.97
N LEU A 13 -25.75 -10.41 -3.67
CA LEU A 13 -26.90 -10.99 -2.97
C LEU A 13 -28.03 -11.18 -3.96
N PHE A 14 -28.46 -12.43 -4.11
CA PHE A 14 -29.59 -12.85 -4.94
C PHE A 14 -30.78 -13.16 -4.06
N ARG A 15 -31.98 -12.67 -4.41
CA ARG A 15 -33.21 -12.94 -3.70
C ARG A 15 -34.28 -13.47 -4.64
N TRP A 16 -34.79 -14.63 -4.33
CA TRP A 16 -36.01 -15.23 -4.89
C TRP A 16 -37.00 -15.30 -3.76
N ASP A 17 -38.25 -15.01 -3.91
CA ASP A 17 -39.30 -15.09 -2.89
C ASP A 17 -38.78 -15.30 -1.44
N ASP A 18 -38.81 -16.57 -0.96
CA ASP A 18 -38.37 -16.95 0.37
C ASP A 18 -36.88 -17.35 0.45
N ILE A 19 -36.14 -17.35 -0.64
CA ILE A 19 -34.73 -17.74 -0.68
C ILE A 19 -33.84 -16.54 -0.98
N SER A 20 -32.76 -16.42 -0.20
CA SER A 20 -31.67 -15.53 -0.53
C SER A 20 -30.34 -16.26 -0.53
N ILE A 21 -29.51 -15.98 -1.55
CA ILE A 21 -28.17 -16.56 -1.68
C ILE A 21 -27.15 -15.43 -1.79
N LYS A 22 -26.20 -15.41 -0.87
CA LYS A 22 -25.06 -14.53 -0.90
C LYS A 22 -23.92 -15.26 -1.58
N ALA A 23 -23.44 -14.75 -2.73
CA ALA A 23 -22.25 -15.24 -3.42
C ALA A 23 -21.09 -14.26 -3.19
N GLN A 24 -19.99 -14.74 -2.57
CA GLN A 24 -18.87 -13.92 -2.13
C GLN A 24 -17.55 -14.50 -2.61
N ARG A 25 -16.47 -13.68 -2.55
CA ARG A 25 -15.12 -14.10 -2.95
C ARG A 25 -15.09 -14.77 -4.31
N VAL A 26 -15.89 -14.20 -5.25
CA VAL A 26 -15.96 -14.72 -6.61
C VAL A 26 -14.65 -14.46 -7.34
N ASN A 27 -14.00 -15.54 -7.78
CA ASN A 27 -12.72 -15.49 -8.45
C ASN A 27 -12.81 -16.14 -9.84
N LEU A 28 -12.42 -15.40 -10.86
CA LEU A 28 -12.19 -15.92 -12.21
C LEU A 28 -10.72 -16.36 -12.32
N HIS A 29 -10.50 -17.66 -12.44
CA HIS A 29 -9.18 -18.25 -12.59
C HIS A 29 -8.70 -18.17 -14.04
N ARG A 30 -7.39 -18.31 -14.27
CA ARG A 30 -6.76 -18.25 -15.61
C ARG A 30 -7.25 -19.33 -16.56
N ASP A 31 -7.65 -20.48 -16.03
CA ASP A 31 -8.24 -21.61 -16.79
C ASP A 31 -9.71 -21.39 -17.13
N GLY A 32 -10.27 -20.21 -16.82
CA GLY A 32 -11.67 -19.87 -17.05
C GLY A 32 -12.64 -20.36 -15.97
N LYS A 33 -12.14 -21.05 -14.94
CA LYS A 33 -12.92 -21.52 -13.81
C LYS A 33 -13.38 -20.36 -12.95
N ILE A 34 -14.64 -20.39 -12.50
CA ILE A 34 -15.18 -19.38 -11.58
C ILE A 34 -15.58 -20.07 -10.29
N THR A 35 -14.91 -19.71 -9.19
CA THR A 35 -15.18 -20.21 -7.84
C THR A 35 -15.63 -19.09 -6.94
N GLY A 36 -16.30 -19.43 -5.86
CA GLY A 36 -16.69 -18.49 -4.81
C GLY A 36 -17.41 -19.22 -3.68
N ASP A 37 -17.72 -18.49 -2.64
CA ASP A 37 -18.46 -19.01 -1.51
C ASP A 37 -19.92 -18.61 -1.61
N ILE A 38 -20.82 -19.53 -1.29
CA ILE A 38 -22.24 -19.24 -1.18
C ILE A 38 -22.78 -19.52 0.22
N THR A 39 -23.69 -18.66 0.67
CA THR A 39 -24.49 -18.86 1.89
C THR A 39 -25.95 -18.81 1.46
N ILE A 40 -26.73 -19.83 1.83
CA ILE A 40 -28.16 -19.91 1.48
C ILE A 40 -28.98 -19.65 2.73
N GLN A 41 -29.90 -18.70 2.65
CA GLN A 41 -30.81 -18.32 3.71
C GLN A 41 -32.26 -18.37 3.24
N THR A 42 -33.19 -18.52 4.18
CA THR A 42 -34.63 -18.50 3.88
C THR A 42 -35.39 -17.67 4.91
N THR A 43 -36.48 -17.08 4.46
CA THR A 43 -37.51 -16.46 5.31
C THR A 43 -38.70 -17.40 5.61
N HIS A 44 -38.67 -18.60 5.01
CA HIS A 44 -39.73 -19.59 5.19
C HIS A 44 -39.77 -20.09 6.63
N LYS A 45 -40.97 -20.01 7.27
CA LYS A 45 -41.13 -20.22 8.72
C LYS A 45 -40.85 -21.64 9.21
N ASP A 46 -40.94 -22.63 8.33
CA ASP A 46 -40.75 -24.05 8.66
C ASP A 46 -39.27 -24.46 8.72
N TYR A 47 -38.36 -23.55 8.41
CA TYR A 47 -36.93 -23.84 8.36
C TYR A 47 -36.06 -22.87 9.19
N SER A 48 -34.87 -23.34 9.53
CA SER A 48 -33.85 -22.48 10.07
C SER A 48 -33.50 -21.35 9.07
N PRO A 49 -33.31 -20.11 9.52
CA PRO A 49 -32.94 -19.00 8.65
C PRO A 49 -31.72 -19.28 7.76
N ILE A 50 -30.81 -20.14 8.19
CA ILE A 50 -29.64 -20.57 7.42
C ILE A 50 -29.85 -22.00 6.97
N LEU A 51 -30.09 -22.19 5.65
CA LEU A 51 -30.23 -23.51 5.06
C LEU A 51 -28.85 -24.12 4.75
N MET A 52 -27.90 -23.30 4.32
CA MET A 52 -26.52 -23.72 4.06
C MET A 52 -25.55 -22.63 4.51
N PRO A 53 -24.61 -22.94 5.42
CA PRO A 53 -23.56 -22.02 5.81
C PRO A 53 -22.58 -21.80 4.65
N SER A 54 -21.68 -20.82 4.78
CA SER A 54 -20.70 -20.49 3.77
C SER A 54 -19.97 -21.72 3.25
N THR A 55 -20.14 -22.01 1.97
CA THR A 55 -19.60 -23.20 1.31
C THR A 55 -19.00 -22.80 -0.03
N GLN A 56 -17.77 -23.23 -0.27
CA GLN A 56 -17.09 -22.96 -1.55
C GLN A 56 -17.67 -23.82 -2.66
N ILE A 57 -17.98 -23.20 -3.79
CA ILE A 57 -18.45 -23.89 -4.99
C ILE A 57 -17.70 -23.43 -6.25
N ASN A 58 -17.73 -24.30 -7.26
CA ASN A 58 -17.29 -23.96 -8.61
C ASN A 58 -18.53 -23.74 -9.50
N PHE A 59 -18.81 -22.47 -9.81
CA PHE A 59 -19.96 -22.07 -10.62
C PHE A 59 -19.88 -22.56 -12.08
N SER A 60 -18.65 -22.78 -12.59
CA SER A 60 -18.43 -23.24 -13.97
C SER A 60 -18.59 -24.76 -14.14
N ALA A 61 -18.51 -25.53 -13.04
CA ALA A 61 -18.56 -27.00 -13.10
C ALA A 61 -19.98 -27.53 -12.95
N GLU A 62 -20.53 -28.16 -14.00
CA GLU A 62 -21.85 -28.77 -13.98
C GLU A 62 -22.01 -29.82 -12.87
N GLN A 63 -21.01 -30.68 -12.68
CA GLN A 63 -21.02 -31.71 -11.64
C GLN A 63 -21.18 -31.12 -10.24
N THR A 64 -20.52 -29.96 -9.95
CA THR A 64 -20.64 -29.28 -8.66
C THR A 64 -22.06 -28.79 -8.45
N ARG A 65 -22.68 -28.17 -9.47
CA ARG A 65 -24.05 -27.68 -9.39
C ARG A 65 -25.04 -28.82 -9.24
N THR A 66 -24.94 -29.88 -10.03
CA THR A 66 -25.81 -31.06 -9.94
C THR A 66 -25.77 -31.71 -8.55
N ARG A 67 -24.56 -31.85 -7.98
CA ARG A 67 -24.42 -32.38 -6.61
C ARG A 67 -25.04 -31.47 -5.57
N LEU A 68 -24.88 -30.16 -5.69
CA LEU A 68 -25.48 -29.17 -4.80
C LEU A 68 -27.01 -29.23 -4.89
N ILE A 69 -27.58 -29.21 -6.08
CA ILE A 69 -29.02 -29.32 -6.33
C ILE A 69 -29.59 -30.60 -5.69
N LYS A 70 -28.94 -31.75 -5.90
CA LYS A 70 -29.35 -33.01 -5.29
C LYS A 70 -29.39 -32.91 -3.77
N ASN A 71 -28.33 -32.41 -3.13
CA ASN A 71 -28.25 -32.28 -1.67
C ASN A 71 -29.31 -31.32 -1.11
N LEU A 72 -29.62 -30.24 -1.82
CA LEU A 72 -30.65 -29.28 -1.40
C LEU A 72 -32.06 -29.85 -1.59
N ASN A 73 -32.33 -30.57 -2.68
CA ASN A 73 -33.61 -31.25 -2.88
C ASN A 73 -33.91 -32.33 -1.83
N GLU A 74 -32.89 -33.07 -1.38
CA GLU A 74 -33.04 -34.08 -0.33
C GLU A 74 -33.45 -33.46 1.02
N LYS A 75 -33.05 -32.20 1.29
CA LYS A 75 -33.29 -31.52 2.57
C LYS A 75 -34.46 -30.53 2.55
N PHE A 76 -34.70 -29.91 1.41
CA PHE A 76 -35.58 -28.75 1.25
C PHE A 76 -36.35 -28.82 -0.09
N ALA A 77 -37.12 -29.88 -0.28
CA ALA A 77 -37.78 -30.28 -1.53
C ALA A 77 -38.84 -29.28 -2.05
N GLN A 78 -39.32 -28.32 -1.25
CA GLN A 78 -40.36 -27.38 -1.66
C GLN A 78 -39.84 -26.25 -2.57
N PHE A 79 -38.52 -26.05 -2.66
CA PHE A 79 -37.92 -25.02 -3.52
C PHE A 79 -37.42 -25.63 -4.82
N ASP A 80 -37.54 -24.92 -5.93
CA ASP A 80 -36.97 -25.34 -7.21
C ASP A 80 -35.48 -25.02 -7.30
N TRP A 81 -34.68 -25.87 -6.64
CA TRP A 81 -33.23 -25.69 -6.55
C TRP A 81 -32.53 -25.77 -7.91
N ALA A 82 -33.09 -26.45 -8.89
CA ALA A 82 -32.51 -26.54 -10.23
C ALA A 82 -32.51 -25.14 -10.89
N ILE A 83 -33.65 -24.47 -10.87
CA ILE A 83 -33.78 -23.12 -11.41
C ILE A 83 -32.93 -22.14 -10.61
N ILE A 84 -33.02 -22.15 -9.28
CA ILE A 84 -32.30 -21.21 -8.41
C ILE A 84 -30.78 -21.30 -8.59
N ILE A 85 -30.23 -22.52 -8.58
CA ILE A 85 -28.76 -22.71 -8.67
C ILE A 85 -28.21 -22.45 -10.07
N ASP A 86 -28.96 -22.80 -11.13
CA ASP A 86 -28.55 -22.53 -12.50
C ASP A 86 -28.64 -21.03 -12.84
N GLU A 87 -29.67 -20.32 -12.38
CA GLU A 87 -29.74 -18.86 -12.50
C GLU A 87 -28.62 -18.19 -11.71
N LEU A 88 -28.37 -18.59 -10.45
CA LEU A 88 -27.24 -18.11 -9.65
C LEU A 88 -25.92 -18.27 -10.42
N ALA A 89 -25.65 -19.47 -10.93
CA ALA A 89 -24.43 -19.75 -11.65
C ALA A 89 -24.32 -18.92 -12.94
N HIS A 90 -25.41 -18.72 -13.66
CA HIS A 90 -25.46 -17.89 -14.85
C HIS A 90 -25.06 -16.44 -14.53
N TYR A 91 -25.72 -15.80 -13.57
CA TYR A 91 -25.44 -14.41 -13.22
C TYR A 91 -24.06 -14.22 -12.61
N VAL A 92 -23.62 -15.10 -11.71
CA VAL A 92 -22.27 -15.02 -11.14
C VAL A 92 -21.20 -15.13 -12.22
N GLN A 93 -21.36 -16.04 -13.20
CA GLN A 93 -20.43 -16.18 -14.31
C GLN A 93 -20.47 -14.97 -15.25
N GLN A 94 -21.63 -14.38 -15.49
CA GLN A 94 -21.79 -13.18 -16.29
C GLN A 94 -21.05 -12.01 -15.62
N PHE A 95 -21.32 -11.75 -14.35
CA PHE A 95 -20.73 -10.63 -13.61
C PHE A 95 -19.22 -10.78 -13.42
N ALA A 96 -18.74 -12.01 -13.15
CA ALA A 96 -17.30 -12.27 -13.02
C ALA A 96 -16.52 -11.95 -14.31
N ARG A 97 -17.17 -11.96 -15.48
CA ARG A 97 -16.57 -11.68 -16.79
C ARG A 97 -16.86 -10.27 -17.31
N GLN A 98 -17.85 -9.58 -16.77
CA GLN A 98 -18.33 -8.31 -17.33
C GLN A 98 -17.34 -7.16 -17.16
N GLY A 99 -16.56 -7.14 -16.06
CA GLY A 99 -15.67 -6.02 -15.73
C GLY A 99 -16.43 -4.70 -15.46
N GLU A 100 -15.70 -3.60 -15.41
CA GLU A 100 -16.30 -2.27 -15.27
C GLU A 100 -16.81 -1.76 -16.64
N PRO A 101 -17.91 -0.97 -16.67
CA PRO A 101 -18.40 -0.36 -17.89
C PRO A 101 -17.36 0.63 -18.46
N ILE A 102 -17.36 0.77 -19.78
CA ILE A 102 -16.52 1.75 -20.49
C ILE A 102 -16.96 3.14 -20.06
N LYS A 103 -15.99 3.99 -19.71
CA LYS A 103 -16.16 5.42 -19.44
C LYS A 103 -15.52 6.22 -20.56
N GLU A 104 -16.24 7.17 -21.13
CA GLU A 104 -15.68 8.14 -22.06
C GLU A 104 -15.02 9.26 -21.25
N LEU A 105 -13.75 9.57 -21.52
CA LEU A 105 -12.97 10.58 -20.83
C LEU A 105 -12.54 11.67 -21.84
N TRP A 106 -12.85 12.93 -21.55
CA TRP A 106 -12.54 14.05 -22.42
C TRP A 106 -11.41 14.90 -21.89
N THR A 107 -10.39 15.16 -22.72
CA THR A 107 -9.20 15.92 -22.33
C THR A 107 -9.43 17.43 -22.20
N TYR A 108 -10.57 17.93 -22.70
CA TYR A 108 -10.95 19.35 -22.55
C TYR A 108 -11.65 19.66 -21.21
N GLU A 109 -12.01 18.63 -20.43
CA GLU A 109 -12.55 18.82 -19.10
C GLU A 109 -11.46 19.32 -18.15
N ASP A 110 -11.83 20.21 -17.22
CA ASP A 110 -10.91 20.69 -16.18
C ASP A 110 -10.66 19.59 -15.13
N VAL A 111 -9.65 18.79 -15.40
CA VAL A 111 -9.24 17.67 -14.53
C VAL A 111 -8.19 18.14 -13.55
N GLN A 112 -8.52 18.11 -12.26
CA GLN A 112 -7.57 18.48 -11.22
C GLN A 112 -6.43 17.47 -11.11
N PRO A 113 -5.18 17.93 -10.88
CA PRO A 113 -4.05 17.03 -10.68
C PRO A 113 -4.25 16.15 -9.43
N PRO A 114 -3.61 14.97 -9.36
CA PRO A 114 -3.68 14.14 -8.17
C PRO A 114 -3.24 14.88 -6.91
N GLU A 115 -4.12 14.91 -5.91
CA GLU A 115 -3.86 15.56 -4.63
C GLU A 115 -2.98 14.71 -3.71
N TYR A 116 -2.18 15.37 -2.88
CA TYR A 116 -1.50 14.73 -1.76
C TYR A 116 -2.34 14.83 -0.49
N LEU A 117 -2.34 13.78 0.32
CA LEU A 117 -2.76 13.86 1.74
C LEU A 117 -1.57 14.19 2.64
N LEU A 118 -0.38 13.69 2.32
CA LEU A 118 0.88 14.08 2.96
C LEU A 118 1.88 14.38 1.85
N GLU A 119 2.09 15.65 1.54
CA GLU A 119 3.03 16.03 0.47
C GLU A 119 4.47 16.05 0.98
N PRO A 120 5.40 15.36 0.28
CA PRO A 120 5.26 14.73 -1.03
C PRO A 120 5.09 13.19 -0.98
N ILE A 121 4.61 12.62 0.11
CA ILE A 121 4.70 11.17 0.40
C ILE A 121 3.46 10.40 -0.04
N LEU A 122 2.26 10.83 0.39
CA LEU A 122 1.03 10.05 0.28
C LEU A 122 0.01 10.72 -0.62
N PHE A 123 -0.24 10.12 -1.79
CA PHE A 123 -1.31 10.55 -2.69
C PHE A 123 -2.69 10.12 -2.22
N LYS A 124 -3.67 10.98 -2.39
CA LYS A 124 -5.09 10.69 -2.12
C LYS A 124 -5.63 9.64 -3.10
N GLY A 125 -6.28 8.61 -2.56
CA GLY A 125 -6.92 7.55 -3.36
C GLY A 125 -5.97 6.53 -3.98
N LEU A 126 -4.67 6.58 -3.70
CA LEU A 126 -3.67 5.71 -4.32
C LEU A 126 -2.81 4.96 -3.29
N PRO A 127 -2.30 3.76 -3.63
CA PRO A 127 -1.40 3.03 -2.77
C PRO A 127 0.02 3.60 -2.81
N THR A 128 0.55 3.92 -1.64
CA THR A 128 1.96 4.27 -1.40
C THR A 128 2.60 3.20 -0.53
N VAL A 129 3.77 2.71 -0.91
CA VAL A 129 4.53 1.72 -0.14
C VAL A 129 5.77 2.38 0.46
N ILE A 130 5.96 2.17 1.77
CA ILE A 130 7.21 2.46 2.46
C ILE A 130 7.83 1.13 2.86
N PHE A 131 8.97 0.79 2.29
CA PHE A 131 9.68 -0.44 2.60
C PHE A 131 11.06 -0.17 3.19
N GLY A 132 11.61 -1.10 3.92
CA GLY A 132 12.92 -0.95 4.54
C GLY A 132 13.29 -2.17 5.38
N GLU A 133 14.52 -2.21 5.86
CA GLU A 133 15.04 -3.30 6.69
C GLU A 133 14.25 -3.46 7.99
N LYS A 134 14.40 -4.62 8.62
CA LYS A 134 13.86 -4.85 9.97
C LYS A 134 14.51 -3.86 10.95
N GLY A 135 13.72 -3.24 11.81
CA GLY A 135 14.24 -2.24 12.76
C GLY A 135 14.51 -0.85 12.16
N ALA A 136 14.13 -0.59 10.91
CA ALA A 136 14.28 0.73 10.28
C ALA A 136 13.22 1.76 10.72
N HIS A 137 12.46 1.52 11.78
CA HIS A 137 11.47 2.47 12.34
C HIS A 137 10.26 2.76 11.44
N LYS A 138 9.88 1.83 10.56
CA LYS A 138 8.74 2.01 9.63
C LYS A 138 7.41 2.22 10.36
N SER A 139 7.11 1.37 11.33
CA SER A 139 5.82 1.42 12.06
C SER A 139 5.69 2.69 12.88
N ILE A 140 6.74 3.14 13.57
CA ILE A 140 6.69 4.42 14.30
C ILE A 140 6.57 5.61 13.35
N LEU A 141 7.24 5.60 12.19
CA LEU A 141 7.07 6.63 11.17
C LEU A 141 5.65 6.64 10.60
N SER A 142 5.05 5.48 10.39
CA SER A 142 3.65 5.41 9.94
C SER A 142 2.68 5.99 10.98
N LEU A 143 2.99 5.83 12.28
CA LEU A 143 2.22 6.44 13.37
C LEU A 143 2.40 7.96 13.42
N VAL A 144 3.59 8.49 13.09
CA VAL A 144 3.79 9.93 12.90
C VAL A 144 2.91 10.46 11.76
N PHE A 145 2.84 9.75 10.63
CA PHE A 145 1.96 10.12 9.52
C PHE A 145 0.47 9.99 9.88
N TYR A 146 0.11 8.98 10.67
CA TYR A 146 -1.22 8.88 11.27
C TYR A 146 -1.56 10.15 12.05
N THR A 147 -0.63 10.61 12.90
CA THR A 147 -0.79 11.79 13.73
C THR A 147 -0.95 13.06 12.89
N CYS A 148 -0.16 13.21 11.84
CA CYS A 148 -0.28 14.32 10.88
C CYS A 148 -1.66 14.38 10.21
N LEU A 149 -2.27 13.24 9.93
CA LEU A 149 -3.59 13.15 9.28
C LEU A 149 -4.73 13.42 10.26
N ILE A 150 -4.69 12.80 11.45
CA ILE A 150 -5.80 12.90 12.43
C ILE A 150 -5.88 14.28 13.09
N LEU A 151 -4.74 14.93 13.32
CA LEU A 151 -4.63 16.23 13.99
C LEU A 151 -4.57 17.43 13.03
N PRO A 152 -4.63 17.30 11.72
CA PRO A 152 -4.12 18.20 10.67
C PRO A 152 -2.99 19.12 11.16
N TRP A 153 -1.87 18.50 11.52
CA TRP A 153 -0.74 19.14 12.20
C TRP A 153 0.08 20.03 11.24
N HIS A 154 -0.41 21.25 10.99
CA HIS A 154 0.15 22.18 9.99
C HIS A 154 1.55 22.69 10.31
N ASP A 155 1.84 22.89 11.58
CA ASP A 155 3.14 23.36 12.10
C ASP A 155 4.08 22.22 12.49
N ASN A 156 3.87 21.03 11.90
CA ASN A 156 4.71 19.88 12.18
C ASN A 156 6.19 20.17 11.84
N PRO A 157 7.13 19.73 12.71
CA PRO A 157 8.56 19.96 12.51
C PRO A 157 9.16 19.12 11.37
N LEU A 158 8.34 18.28 10.71
CA LEU A 158 8.75 17.43 9.60
C LEU A 158 8.77 18.16 8.26
N GLY A 159 8.16 19.35 8.18
CA GLY A 159 8.01 20.09 6.94
C GLY A 159 7.17 19.33 5.90
N ILE A 160 6.21 18.52 6.37
CA ILE A 160 5.24 17.80 5.54
C ILE A 160 3.97 18.64 5.47
N LYS A 161 3.48 18.89 4.26
CA LYS A 161 2.17 19.52 4.10
C LYS A 161 1.08 18.50 4.39
N VAL A 162 0.12 18.89 5.20
CA VAL A 162 -1.00 18.08 5.68
C VAL A 162 -2.34 18.64 5.21
N PRO A 163 -3.43 17.86 5.22
CA PRO A 163 -4.76 18.34 4.85
C PRO A 163 -5.24 19.47 5.76
N ALA A 164 -6.05 20.39 5.22
CA ALA A 164 -6.64 21.49 6.00
C ALA A 164 -7.62 21.02 7.09
N ARG A 165 -8.13 19.80 6.98
CA ARG A 165 -9.07 19.20 7.94
C ARG A 165 -8.59 17.81 8.33
N SER A 166 -9.02 17.35 9.51
CA SER A 166 -8.76 16.00 9.98
C SER A 166 -9.20 14.95 8.94
N VAL A 167 -8.29 14.06 8.63
CA VAL A 167 -8.52 12.86 7.83
C VAL A 167 -8.39 11.67 8.76
N LYS A 168 -9.40 10.81 8.81
CA LYS A 168 -9.40 9.64 9.71
C LYS A 168 -8.62 8.48 9.08
N PRO A 169 -7.45 8.09 9.64
CA PRO A 169 -6.77 6.87 9.24
C PRO A 169 -7.25 5.69 10.07
N LEU A 170 -7.20 4.48 9.49
CA LEU A 170 -7.40 3.20 10.19
C LEU A 170 -6.11 2.39 10.07
N ILE A 171 -5.55 1.98 11.19
CA ILE A 171 -4.41 1.06 11.24
C ILE A 171 -4.95 -0.38 11.15
N LEU A 172 -4.52 -1.10 10.13
CA LEU A 172 -4.71 -2.53 9.95
C LEU A 172 -3.38 -3.21 10.25
N ASP A 173 -3.28 -3.91 11.36
CA ASP A 173 -2.02 -4.42 11.89
C ASP A 173 -2.03 -5.94 12.02
N TRP A 174 -1.03 -6.57 11.44
CA TRP A 174 -0.81 -8.02 11.49
C TRP A 174 0.36 -8.42 12.41
N GLU A 175 1.15 -7.46 12.88
CA GLU A 175 2.40 -7.73 13.61
C GLU A 175 2.35 -7.32 15.08
N SER A 176 1.71 -6.19 15.40
CA SER A 176 1.75 -5.61 16.75
C SER A 176 0.42 -5.80 17.51
N GLU A 177 0.42 -5.37 18.77
CA GLU A 177 -0.74 -5.34 19.63
C GLU A 177 -1.20 -3.89 19.90
N ALA A 178 -2.50 -3.69 20.17
CA ALA A 178 -3.10 -2.38 20.37
C ALA A 178 -2.41 -1.55 21.47
N ASN A 179 -2.02 -2.19 22.57
CA ASN A 179 -1.35 -1.54 23.69
C ASN A 179 0.04 -1.00 23.31
N ILE A 180 0.75 -1.67 22.40
CA ILE A 180 2.05 -1.21 21.92
C ILE A 180 1.89 0.04 21.04
N VAL A 181 0.94 0.01 20.10
CA VAL A 181 0.63 1.16 19.24
C VAL A 181 0.17 2.36 20.10
N GLN A 182 -0.71 2.11 21.07
CA GLN A 182 -1.20 3.14 21.99
C GLN A 182 -0.05 3.73 22.82
N TYR A 183 0.87 2.89 23.34
CA TYR A 183 2.03 3.34 24.10
C TYR A 183 2.96 4.21 23.26
N GLN A 184 3.27 3.80 22.03
CA GLN A 184 4.10 4.58 21.12
C GLN A 184 3.45 5.92 20.76
N ALA A 185 2.14 5.94 20.51
CA ALA A 185 1.40 7.16 20.23
C ALA A 185 1.41 8.13 21.41
N LYS A 186 1.25 7.59 22.63
CA LYS A 186 1.33 8.40 23.86
C LYS A 186 2.72 9.04 24.03
N LYS A 187 3.80 8.27 23.81
CA LYS A 187 5.16 8.82 23.86
C LYS A 187 5.39 9.92 22.83
N LEU A 188 4.87 9.74 21.60
CA LEU A 188 4.93 10.75 20.55
C LEU A 188 4.11 11.99 20.93
N GLN A 189 2.89 11.82 21.43
CA GLN A 189 2.04 12.90 21.91
C GLN A 189 2.73 13.73 22.98
N GLU A 190 3.32 13.09 23.99
CA GLU A 190 4.01 13.75 25.10
C GLU A 190 5.31 14.44 24.63
N GLY A 191 6.07 13.80 23.73
CA GLY A 191 7.31 14.36 23.18
C GLY A 191 7.08 15.59 22.32
N MET A 192 6.05 15.56 21.50
CA MET A 192 5.74 16.65 20.58
C MET A 192 4.76 17.68 21.14
N GLY A 193 4.31 17.53 22.38
CA GLY A 193 3.36 18.47 23.01
C GLY A 193 1.99 18.52 22.34
N LEU A 194 1.53 17.38 21.77
CA LEU A 194 0.31 17.33 20.99
C LEU A 194 -0.94 17.10 21.86
N PRO A 195 -2.12 17.53 21.42
CA PRO A 195 -3.37 17.19 22.08
C PRO A 195 -3.64 15.69 22.00
N SER A 196 -4.49 15.17 22.88
CA SER A 196 -4.99 13.79 22.76
C SER A 196 -5.76 13.57 21.48
N PHE A 197 -5.56 12.41 20.85
CA PHE A 197 -6.26 12.02 19.63
C PHE A 197 -6.66 10.54 19.68
N PRO A 198 -7.75 10.15 18.99
CA PRO A 198 -8.16 8.77 18.90
C PRO A 198 -7.26 7.99 17.95
N ILE A 199 -7.02 6.71 18.25
CA ILE A 199 -6.35 5.77 17.35
C ILE A 199 -7.37 4.73 16.91
N TYR A 200 -7.71 4.76 15.60
CA TYR A 200 -8.54 3.73 14.99
C TYR A 200 -7.63 2.57 14.59
N TYR A 201 -7.76 1.47 15.31
CA TYR A 201 -6.87 0.31 15.20
C TYR A 201 -7.68 -0.98 15.09
N ARG A 202 -7.22 -1.87 14.20
CA ARG A 202 -7.72 -3.22 14.11
C ARG A 202 -6.57 -4.21 14.01
N ARG A 203 -6.50 -5.16 14.96
CA ARG A 203 -5.65 -6.33 14.85
C ARG A 203 -6.22 -7.27 13.79
N CYS A 204 -5.44 -7.59 12.79
CA CYS A 204 -5.81 -8.48 11.70
C CYS A 204 -5.12 -9.85 11.87
N ILE A 205 -5.84 -10.92 11.51
CA ILE A 205 -5.34 -12.31 11.61
C ILE A 205 -5.32 -12.94 10.21
N LEU A 206 -6.38 -12.71 9.43
CA LEU A 206 -6.50 -13.27 8.09
C LEU A 206 -5.84 -12.34 7.06
N PRO A 207 -5.35 -12.88 5.92
CA PRO A 207 -4.91 -12.06 4.80
C PRO A 207 -5.99 -11.07 4.35
N LEU A 208 -5.58 -9.92 3.82
CA LEU A 208 -6.49 -8.84 3.38
C LEU A 208 -7.60 -9.35 2.46
N ALA A 209 -7.26 -10.20 1.48
CA ALA A 209 -8.23 -10.74 0.53
C ALA A 209 -9.29 -11.64 1.18
N ALA A 210 -8.95 -12.32 2.28
CA ALA A 210 -9.88 -13.18 3.01
C ALA A 210 -10.80 -12.42 3.98
N ASP A 211 -10.37 -11.23 4.43
CA ASP A 211 -11.03 -10.42 5.46
C ASP A 211 -11.61 -9.10 4.91
N ILE A 212 -11.60 -8.93 3.61
CA ILE A 212 -11.87 -7.65 2.94
C ILE A 212 -13.25 -7.08 3.28
N GLU A 213 -14.28 -7.92 3.39
CA GLU A 213 -15.64 -7.47 3.71
C GLU A 213 -15.73 -6.83 5.10
N GLN A 214 -15.16 -7.50 6.10
CA GLN A 214 -15.14 -7.00 7.47
C GLN A 214 -14.35 -5.69 7.57
N ILE A 215 -13.20 -5.63 6.86
CA ILE A 215 -12.37 -4.43 6.84
C ILE A 215 -13.10 -3.27 6.19
N VAL A 216 -13.78 -3.49 5.05
CA VAL A 216 -14.57 -2.43 4.39
C VAL A 216 -15.74 -1.98 5.28
N GLN A 217 -16.42 -2.91 5.92
CA GLN A 217 -17.50 -2.58 6.85
C GLN A 217 -16.97 -1.68 7.98
N HIS A 218 -15.95 -2.12 8.72
CA HIS A 218 -15.38 -1.32 9.82
C HIS A 218 -14.81 0.01 9.35
N LYS A 219 -14.12 0.04 8.20
CA LYS A 219 -13.66 1.29 7.58
C LYS A 219 -14.82 2.28 7.35
N ASN A 220 -15.95 1.78 6.82
CA ASN A 220 -17.11 2.62 6.54
C ASN A 220 -17.82 3.08 7.82
N GLU A 221 -17.96 2.21 8.83
CA GLU A 221 -18.56 2.54 10.13
C GLU A 221 -17.85 3.72 10.81
N ILE A 222 -16.51 3.75 10.79
CA ILE A 222 -15.75 4.86 11.37
C ILE A 222 -15.55 6.03 10.41
N GLY A 223 -15.87 5.87 9.13
CA GLY A 223 -15.63 6.85 8.08
C GLY A 223 -14.15 7.07 7.78
N ALA A 224 -13.33 5.99 7.79
CA ALA A 224 -11.91 6.10 7.51
C ALA A 224 -11.65 6.42 6.03
N GLN A 225 -10.76 7.37 5.80
CA GLN A 225 -10.37 7.88 4.48
C GLN A 225 -8.97 7.41 4.06
N VAL A 226 -8.22 6.86 5.00
CA VAL A 226 -6.90 6.26 4.79
C VAL A 226 -6.82 4.94 5.54
N VAL A 227 -6.17 3.94 4.96
CA VAL A 227 -5.76 2.74 5.66
C VAL A 227 -4.24 2.67 5.73
N ILE A 228 -3.71 2.30 6.88
CA ILE A 228 -2.29 2.02 7.09
C ILE A 228 -2.16 0.52 7.33
N LEU A 229 -1.46 -0.18 6.44
CA LEU A 229 -1.28 -1.64 6.51
C LEU A 229 0.12 -1.97 7.05
N ASP A 230 0.20 -2.57 8.22
CA ASP A 230 1.45 -3.04 8.84
C ASP A 230 1.37 -4.55 9.15
N SER A 231 1.97 -5.42 8.33
CA SER A 231 2.77 -5.14 7.14
C SER A 231 2.25 -5.87 5.89
N LEU A 232 2.78 -5.47 4.74
CA LEU A 232 2.49 -6.06 3.42
C LEU A 232 2.61 -7.58 3.42
N GLY A 233 3.70 -8.12 4.00
CA GLY A 233 3.97 -9.55 3.97
C GLY A 233 2.86 -10.37 4.59
N ALA A 234 2.43 -10.01 5.78
CA ALA A 234 1.37 -10.70 6.51
C ALA A 234 -0.01 -10.41 5.90
N ALA A 235 -0.25 -9.16 5.46
CA ALA A 235 -1.50 -8.78 4.82
C ALA A 235 -1.75 -9.48 3.48
N ALA A 236 -0.70 -9.74 2.68
CA ALA A 236 -0.82 -10.44 1.41
C ALA A 236 -1.14 -11.93 1.59
N GLY A 237 -0.56 -12.58 2.60
CA GLY A 237 -0.68 -14.02 2.82
C GLY A 237 -0.02 -14.85 1.70
N GLY A 238 0.23 -16.13 1.95
CA GLY A 238 0.77 -17.04 0.95
C GLY A 238 2.26 -16.79 0.59
N ASP A 239 2.69 -17.33 -0.55
CA ASP A 239 4.06 -17.12 -1.04
C ASP A 239 4.20 -15.73 -1.68
N LEU A 240 4.95 -14.86 -1.04
CA LEU A 240 5.18 -13.50 -1.51
C LEU A 240 5.93 -13.41 -2.85
N LYS A 241 6.63 -14.47 -3.27
CA LYS A 241 7.30 -14.52 -4.58
C LYS A 241 6.33 -14.84 -5.72
N ALA A 242 5.17 -15.39 -5.41
CA ALA A 242 4.16 -15.71 -6.40
C ALA A 242 3.46 -14.44 -6.91
N ALA A 243 3.32 -14.31 -8.22
CA ALA A 243 2.59 -13.22 -8.85
C ALA A 243 1.13 -13.15 -8.39
N GLU A 244 0.51 -14.32 -8.18
CA GLU A 244 -0.88 -14.45 -7.76
C GLU A 244 -1.11 -13.81 -6.38
N THR A 245 -0.20 -14.01 -5.42
CA THR A 245 -0.28 -13.38 -4.10
C THR A 245 -0.33 -11.86 -4.19
N ALA A 246 0.54 -11.25 -5.02
CA ALA A 246 0.53 -9.81 -5.23
C ALA A 246 -0.76 -9.33 -5.92
N MET A 247 -1.23 -10.07 -6.92
CA MET A 247 -2.47 -9.74 -7.65
C MET A 247 -3.68 -9.80 -6.73
N ASN A 248 -3.81 -10.85 -5.91
CA ASN A 248 -4.90 -11.00 -4.95
C ASN A 248 -4.89 -9.89 -3.90
N PHE A 249 -3.72 -9.55 -3.37
CA PHE A 249 -3.57 -8.45 -2.44
C PHE A 249 -4.04 -7.12 -3.03
N TYR A 250 -3.56 -6.72 -4.21
CA TYR A 250 -3.96 -5.45 -4.83
C TYR A 250 -5.40 -5.44 -5.33
N THR A 251 -5.95 -6.59 -5.71
CA THR A 251 -7.38 -6.72 -6.03
C THR A 251 -8.23 -6.45 -4.80
N ALA A 252 -7.88 -7.04 -3.65
CA ALA A 252 -8.54 -6.75 -2.39
C ALA A 252 -8.35 -5.29 -1.95
N LEU A 253 -7.13 -4.75 -2.08
CA LEU A 253 -6.84 -3.36 -1.73
C LEU A 253 -7.72 -2.37 -2.52
N ARG A 254 -7.97 -2.61 -3.81
CA ARG A 254 -8.86 -1.77 -4.64
C ARG A 254 -10.31 -1.75 -4.13
N LYS A 255 -10.80 -2.85 -3.54
CA LYS A 255 -12.15 -2.91 -2.96
C LYS A 255 -12.32 -1.96 -1.78
N LEU A 256 -11.25 -1.56 -1.10
CA LEU A 256 -11.29 -0.54 -0.04
C LEU A 256 -11.70 0.84 -0.55
N LYS A 257 -11.48 1.15 -1.82
CA LYS A 257 -11.78 2.45 -2.46
C LYS A 257 -11.30 3.64 -1.60
N THR A 258 -10.06 3.56 -1.11
CA THR A 258 -9.49 4.55 -0.18
C THR A 258 -7.98 4.71 -0.39
N THR A 259 -7.40 5.73 0.21
CA THR A 259 -5.94 5.91 0.24
C THR A 259 -5.30 4.81 1.08
N ALA A 260 -4.19 4.26 0.62
CA ALA A 260 -3.45 3.23 1.36
C ALA A 260 -1.98 3.59 1.55
N LEU A 261 -1.52 3.55 2.80
CA LEU A 261 -0.11 3.55 3.17
C LEU A 261 0.26 2.13 3.59
N ILE A 262 1.23 1.54 2.91
CA ILE A 262 1.59 0.13 3.07
C ILE A 262 3.02 0.04 3.56
N ILE A 263 3.23 -0.65 4.68
CA ILE A 263 4.54 -0.90 5.26
C ILE A 263 5.06 -2.24 4.73
N GLY A 264 6.23 -2.20 4.07
CA GLY A 264 6.86 -3.38 3.48
C GLY A 264 8.25 -3.68 4.05
N GLN A 265 8.76 -4.86 3.77
CA GLN A 265 10.12 -5.28 4.10
C GLN A 265 10.99 -5.30 2.84
N THR A 266 12.31 -5.15 2.99
CA THR A 266 13.27 -5.34 1.90
C THR A 266 13.51 -6.81 1.61
N SER A 267 13.84 -7.12 0.35
CA SER A 267 14.43 -8.43 0.01
C SER A 267 15.78 -8.59 0.72
N LYS A 268 16.05 -9.82 1.20
CA LYS A 268 17.35 -10.18 1.83
C LYS A 268 18.43 -10.51 0.79
N ASP A 269 18.22 -10.22 -0.48
CA ASP A 269 19.15 -10.55 -1.55
C ASP A 269 20.38 -9.67 -1.44
N GLU A 270 21.43 -10.17 -0.78
CA GLU A 270 22.69 -9.46 -0.52
C GLU A 270 23.45 -9.15 -1.81
N GLU A 271 23.24 -9.90 -2.88
CA GLU A 271 23.90 -9.72 -4.17
C GLU A 271 23.27 -8.59 -5.00
N SER A 272 22.03 -8.22 -4.72
CA SER A 272 21.32 -7.16 -5.44
C SER A 272 21.75 -5.79 -4.94
N LYS A 273 22.51 -5.04 -5.76
CA LYS A 273 22.87 -3.63 -5.52
C LYS A 273 21.64 -2.70 -5.42
N ARG A 274 20.45 -3.18 -5.76
CA ARG A 274 19.18 -2.41 -5.70
C ARG A 274 18.20 -3.16 -4.80
N LYS A 275 18.02 -2.66 -3.58
CA LYS A 275 16.97 -3.16 -2.70
C LYS A 275 15.60 -2.83 -3.27
N SER A 276 14.70 -3.79 -3.21
CA SER A 276 13.31 -3.68 -3.64
C SER A 276 12.38 -4.19 -2.54
N ILE A 277 11.09 -4.02 -2.71
CA ILE A 277 10.09 -4.65 -1.85
C ILE A 277 10.30 -6.16 -1.89
N PHE A 278 10.31 -6.80 -0.72
CA PHE A 278 10.41 -8.26 -0.64
C PHE A 278 9.21 -8.93 -1.33
N GLY A 279 9.49 -9.88 -2.20
CA GLY A 279 8.49 -10.69 -2.89
C GLY A 279 8.47 -10.46 -4.40
N SER A 280 7.33 -10.66 -4.99
CA SER A 280 7.10 -10.53 -6.44
C SER A 280 7.31 -9.09 -6.92
N VAL A 281 7.88 -8.94 -8.11
CA VAL A 281 8.00 -7.65 -8.81
C VAL A 281 6.64 -6.95 -8.99
N TYR A 282 5.56 -7.70 -8.96
CA TYR A 282 4.19 -7.14 -9.06
C TYR A 282 3.83 -6.25 -7.86
N PHE A 283 4.42 -6.44 -6.67
CA PHE A 283 4.25 -5.51 -5.56
C PHE A 283 4.78 -4.11 -5.91
N THR A 284 5.84 -4.03 -6.71
CA THR A 284 6.35 -2.77 -7.25
C THR A 284 5.45 -2.21 -8.34
N TYR A 285 5.01 -3.03 -9.30
CA TYR A 285 4.24 -2.55 -10.45
C TYR A 285 2.85 -2.04 -10.10
N TYR A 286 2.19 -2.59 -9.12
CA TYR A 286 0.87 -2.14 -8.69
C TYR A 286 0.90 -0.94 -7.74
N SER A 287 2.05 -0.63 -7.12
CA SER A 287 2.23 0.56 -6.29
C SER A 287 2.37 1.81 -7.17
N ARG A 288 1.86 2.95 -6.71
CA ARG A 288 1.94 4.22 -7.46
C ARG A 288 3.06 5.11 -6.99
N SER A 289 3.48 4.97 -5.74
CA SER A 289 4.62 5.65 -5.13
C SER A 289 5.31 4.70 -4.18
N ILE A 290 6.64 4.61 -4.25
CA ILE A 290 7.43 3.68 -3.44
C ILE A 290 8.61 4.42 -2.84
N TRP A 291 8.73 4.31 -1.52
CA TRP A 291 9.78 4.90 -0.74
C TRP A 291 10.59 3.84 -0.01
N GLU A 292 11.91 3.92 -0.06
CA GLU A 292 12.80 3.12 0.78
C GLU A 292 13.12 3.90 2.04
N LEU A 293 12.81 3.36 3.21
CA LEU A 293 13.23 3.88 4.50
C LEU A 293 14.55 3.22 4.89
N CYS A 294 15.56 4.04 5.05
CA CYS A 294 16.89 3.64 5.51
C CYS A 294 17.14 4.21 6.90
N LYS A 295 17.76 3.41 7.76
CA LYS A 295 18.30 3.84 9.05
C LYS A 295 19.80 4.07 8.89
N ALA A 296 20.32 5.18 9.42
CA ALA A 296 21.74 5.43 9.53
C ALA A 296 22.35 4.63 10.68
N GLU A 297 23.68 4.50 10.69
CA GLU A 297 24.38 4.00 11.86
C GLU A 297 24.09 4.91 13.07
N PRO A 298 23.94 4.32 14.27
CA PRO A 298 23.63 5.10 15.46
C PRO A 298 24.71 6.14 15.75
N VAL A 299 24.29 7.40 15.94
CA VAL A 299 25.18 8.49 16.37
C VAL A 299 25.20 8.60 17.90
N SER A 300 24.09 8.24 18.55
CA SER A 300 23.93 8.15 20.00
C SER A 300 22.98 7.00 20.36
N ASP A 301 22.96 6.62 21.64
CA ASP A 301 22.06 5.56 22.14
C ASP A 301 20.57 5.93 22.03
N ASN A 302 20.26 7.21 22.02
CA ASN A 302 18.90 7.73 22.06
C ASN A 302 18.41 8.33 20.75
N ASP A 303 19.30 8.59 19.79
CA ASP A 303 18.96 9.26 18.53
C ASP A 303 19.02 8.28 17.36
N VAL A 304 17.99 8.33 16.55
CA VAL A 304 17.91 7.48 15.36
C VAL A 304 17.65 8.32 14.13
N ASN A 305 18.66 8.40 13.27
CA ASN A 305 18.58 9.06 11.98
C ASN A 305 18.00 8.11 10.94
N ILE A 306 16.96 8.56 10.26
CA ILE A 306 16.34 7.84 9.15
C ILE A 306 16.22 8.71 7.92
N ALA A 307 16.16 8.10 6.74
CA ALA A 307 15.91 8.81 5.50
C ALA A 307 14.97 8.03 4.59
N LEU A 308 14.01 8.74 4.00
CA LEU A 308 13.12 8.25 2.95
C LEU A 308 13.71 8.60 1.58
N PHE A 309 13.94 7.57 0.78
CA PHE A 309 14.38 7.70 -0.62
C PHE A 309 13.24 7.32 -1.55
N HIS A 310 12.78 8.25 -2.39
CA HIS A 310 11.74 7.98 -3.37
C HIS A 310 12.31 7.14 -4.52
N LYS A 311 11.92 5.88 -4.58
CA LYS A 311 12.50 4.89 -5.51
C LYS A 311 11.72 4.73 -6.80
N TRP A 312 10.40 4.92 -6.72
CA TRP A 312 9.48 4.74 -7.85
C TRP A 312 8.28 5.68 -7.74
N ALA A 313 7.91 6.29 -8.87
CA ALA A 313 6.70 7.10 -8.99
C ALA A 313 6.13 7.00 -10.40
N ASN A 314 4.81 6.86 -10.50
CA ASN A 314 4.13 6.82 -11.80
C ASN A 314 3.53 8.18 -12.19
N LEU A 315 3.29 9.07 -11.21
CA LEU A 315 2.55 10.31 -11.41
C LEU A 315 3.44 11.55 -11.37
N THR A 316 4.62 11.46 -10.77
CA THR A 316 5.52 12.60 -10.59
C THR A 316 6.97 12.20 -10.84
N ALA A 317 7.85 13.20 -10.93
CA ALA A 317 9.28 12.95 -10.83
C ALA A 317 9.64 12.45 -9.43
N LEU A 318 10.75 11.69 -9.32
CA LEU A 318 11.26 11.25 -8.03
C LEU A 318 11.60 12.46 -7.15
N GLN A 319 11.13 12.43 -5.92
CA GLN A 319 11.37 13.47 -4.92
C GLN A 319 12.79 13.39 -4.35
N LYS A 320 13.26 14.50 -3.79
CA LYS A 320 14.53 14.52 -3.05
C LYS A 320 14.40 13.67 -1.79
N PRO A 321 15.50 13.07 -1.28
CA PRO A 321 15.49 12.35 -0.03
C PRO A 321 15.01 13.20 1.14
N ILE A 322 14.30 12.58 2.06
CA ILE A 322 13.70 13.22 3.24
C ILE A 322 14.29 12.58 4.49
N GLY A 323 14.99 13.36 5.30
CA GLY A 323 15.59 12.89 6.54
C GLY A 323 14.78 13.28 7.76
N PHE A 324 14.79 12.41 8.77
CA PHE A 324 14.22 12.65 10.08
C PHE A 324 15.15 12.09 11.18
N THR A 325 15.13 12.73 12.33
CA THR A 325 15.76 12.20 13.55
C THR A 325 14.69 11.94 14.59
N PHE A 326 14.68 10.73 15.11
CA PHE A 326 13.91 10.38 16.31
C PHE A 326 14.81 10.53 17.53
N HIS A 327 14.31 11.22 18.56
CA HIS A 327 14.93 11.34 19.89
C HIS A 327 14.11 10.52 20.89
N TYR A 328 14.69 9.45 21.40
CA TYR A 328 14.04 8.54 22.34
C TYR A 328 14.44 8.85 23.77
N ASN A 329 13.48 9.24 24.59
CA ASN A 329 13.63 9.34 26.02
C ASN A 329 12.77 8.29 26.72
N GLN A 330 12.95 8.11 28.02
CA GLN A 330 12.23 7.08 28.77
C GLN A 330 10.70 7.13 28.53
N ASN A 331 10.10 8.32 28.58
CA ASN A 331 8.65 8.53 28.49
C ASN A 331 8.22 9.31 27.24
N LYS A 332 9.15 9.81 26.43
CA LYS A 332 8.86 10.69 25.30
C LYS A 332 9.55 10.21 24.04
N THR A 333 8.93 10.48 22.90
CA THR A 333 9.54 10.33 21.59
C THR A 333 9.31 11.62 20.82
N GLU A 334 10.39 12.25 20.40
CA GLU A 334 10.37 13.45 19.58
C GLU A 334 10.85 13.12 18.18
N ILE A 335 10.38 13.85 17.17
CA ILE A 335 10.83 13.71 15.80
C ILE A 335 10.98 15.08 15.15
N GLU A 336 12.04 15.26 14.39
CA GLU A 336 12.26 16.47 13.62
C GLU A 336 12.78 16.17 12.21
N ARG A 337 12.66 17.15 11.34
CA ARG A 337 13.25 17.14 10.00
C ARG A 337 14.74 17.42 10.09
N THR A 338 15.54 16.53 9.51
CA THR A 338 16.99 16.71 9.44
C THR A 338 17.49 16.62 8.01
N PRO A 339 18.56 17.34 7.66
CA PRO A 339 19.22 17.17 6.37
C PRO A 339 19.69 15.72 6.20
N VAL A 340 19.49 15.15 5.02
CA VAL A 340 20.03 13.83 4.72
C VAL A 340 21.53 13.96 4.48
N ASN A 341 22.34 13.53 5.46
CA ASN A 341 23.77 13.39 5.25
C ASN A 341 24.02 12.13 4.39
N ILE A 342 24.36 12.35 3.12
CA ILE A 342 24.51 11.26 2.13
C ILE A 342 25.65 10.32 2.51
N SER A 343 26.67 10.80 3.23
CA SER A 343 27.77 9.95 3.70
C SER A 343 27.32 8.83 4.62
N GLU A 344 26.29 9.08 5.46
CA GLU A 344 25.69 8.09 6.36
C GLU A 344 24.84 7.03 5.60
N PHE A 345 24.42 7.35 4.37
CA PHE A 345 23.59 6.49 3.52
C PHE A 345 24.26 6.11 2.21
N ILE A 346 25.60 6.18 2.13
CA ILE A 346 26.38 6.03 0.87
C ILE A 346 26.01 4.77 0.06
N SER A 347 25.72 3.66 0.73
CA SER A 347 25.34 2.41 0.06
C SER A 347 23.94 2.47 -0.59
N LYS A 348 23.10 3.42 -0.19
CA LYS A 348 21.69 3.53 -0.56
C LYS A 348 21.38 4.63 -1.58
N VAL A 349 22.35 5.53 -1.84
CA VAL A 349 22.17 6.69 -2.70
C VAL A 349 22.55 6.34 -4.14
N THR A 350 21.82 6.89 -5.13
CA THR A 350 22.14 6.65 -6.54
C THR A 350 23.52 7.26 -6.90
N THR A 351 24.21 6.66 -7.88
CA THR A 351 25.47 7.22 -8.37
C THR A 351 25.34 8.69 -8.79
N ARG A 352 24.19 9.05 -9.33
CA ARG A 352 23.85 10.43 -9.71
C ARG A 352 23.89 11.37 -8.50
N ASP A 353 23.23 10.99 -7.41
CA ASP A 353 23.13 11.85 -6.21
C ASP A 353 24.47 11.91 -5.47
N LYS A 354 25.23 10.81 -5.49
CA LYS A 354 26.61 10.78 -4.98
C LYS A 354 27.50 11.78 -5.72
N ILE A 355 27.42 11.79 -7.06
CA ILE A 355 28.18 12.75 -7.89
C ILE A 355 27.74 14.18 -7.60
N LEU A 356 26.43 14.46 -7.57
CA LEU A 356 25.94 15.81 -7.29
C LEU A 356 26.40 16.32 -5.92
N ASN A 357 26.44 15.46 -4.90
CA ASN A 357 26.93 15.86 -3.58
C ASN A 357 28.44 16.10 -3.57
N LEU A 358 29.19 15.21 -4.21
CA LEU A 358 30.63 15.42 -4.34
C LEU A 358 30.95 16.75 -5.02
N LEU A 359 30.19 17.11 -6.05
CA LEU A 359 30.34 18.37 -6.78
C LEU A 359 29.86 19.60 -6.02
N LYS A 360 29.01 19.43 -4.96
CA LYS A 360 28.70 20.55 -4.06
C LYS A 360 29.88 20.98 -3.21
N GLU A 361 30.71 20.03 -2.81
CA GLU A 361 31.88 20.32 -1.98
C GLU A 361 32.96 21.04 -2.79
N ALA A 362 33.27 20.56 -4.00
CA ALA A 362 34.21 21.21 -4.93
C ALA A 362 34.07 20.61 -6.34
N PRO A 363 34.45 21.35 -7.41
CA PRO A 363 34.55 20.80 -8.74
C PRO A 363 35.57 19.65 -8.80
N GLN A 364 35.21 18.55 -9.50
CA GLN A 364 35.99 17.32 -9.56
C GLN A 364 36.29 16.92 -11.03
N THR A 365 37.41 16.31 -11.27
CA THR A 365 37.68 15.60 -12.53
C THR A 365 36.93 14.28 -12.57
N THR A 366 36.73 13.67 -13.74
CA THR A 366 36.15 12.33 -13.85
C THR A 366 36.93 11.29 -13.05
N LYS A 367 38.26 11.42 -12.98
CA LYS A 367 39.13 10.52 -12.25
C LYS A 367 38.90 10.62 -10.73
N GLU A 368 38.82 11.83 -10.20
CA GLU A 368 38.50 12.06 -8.78
C GLU A 368 37.12 11.56 -8.41
N VAL A 369 36.11 11.71 -9.28
CA VAL A 369 34.76 11.13 -9.09
C VAL A 369 34.82 9.60 -9.00
N GLN A 370 35.61 8.96 -9.88
CA GLN A 370 35.81 7.50 -9.85
C GLN A 370 36.45 7.05 -8.54
N GLU A 371 37.57 7.65 -8.17
CA GLU A 371 38.34 7.27 -6.98
C GLU A 371 37.55 7.49 -5.70
N LYS A 372 36.92 8.67 -5.54
CA LYS A 372 36.16 9.02 -4.33
C LYS A 372 34.86 8.21 -4.16
N LEU A 373 34.23 7.81 -5.27
CA LEU A 373 32.97 7.07 -5.22
C LEU A 373 33.12 5.57 -5.43
N GLY A 374 34.33 5.08 -5.76
CA GLY A 374 34.59 3.66 -6.02
C GLY A 374 33.79 3.08 -7.19
N ILE A 375 33.54 3.88 -8.25
CA ILE A 375 32.73 3.50 -9.41
C ILE A 375 33.60 3.28 -10.65
N SER A 376 33.11 2.46 -11.61
CA SER A 376 33.82 2.28 -12.88
C SER A 376 33.81 3.57 -13.73
N ARG A 377 34.83 3.74 -14.58
CA ARG A 377 34.91 4.87 -15.49
C ARG A 377 33.68 5.02 -16.37
N ALA A 378 33.23 3.92 -16.95
CA ALA A 378 32.02 3.89 -17.78
C ALA A 378 30.76 4.42 -17.04
N ASN A 379 30.61 4.05 -15.78
CA ASN A 379 29.48 4.51 -14.96
C ASN A 379 29.62 6.02 -14.61
N ALA A 380 30.83 6.48 -14.30
CA ALA A 380 31.10 7.89 -14.05
C ALA A 380 30.79 8.73 -15.29
N ASP A 381 31.41 8.39 -16.45
CA ASP A 381 31.22 9.10 -17.71
C ASP A 381 29.77 9.15 -18.15
N GLN A 382 29.04 8.02 -18.08
CA GLN A 382 27.62 7.95 -18.43
C GLN A 382 26.76 8.85 -17.53
N THR A 383 27.02 8.82 -16.20
CA THR A 383 26.25 9.60 -15.25
C THR A 383 26.53 11.09 -15.36
N LEU A 384 27.80 11.49 -15.51
CA LEU A 384 28.20 12.88 -15.73
C LEU A 384 27.62 13.44 -17.04
N SER A 385 27.64 12.65 -18.12
CA SER A 385 27.01 13.04 -19.40
C SER A 385 25.51 13.27 -19.24
N ARG A 386 24.79 12.36 -18.56
CA ARG A 386 23.35 12.53 -18.27
C ARG A 386 23.05 13.77 -17.42
N LEU A 387 23.89 14.06 -16.43
CA LEU A 387 23.75 15.24 -15.58
C LEU A 387 24.00 16.53 -16.35
N ARG A 388 24.99 16.54 -17.26
CA ARG A 388 25.27 17.67 -18.16
C ARG A 388 24.10 17.92 -19.11
N ASN A 389 23.58 16.87 -19.76
CA ASN A 389 22.42 16.97 -20.65
C ASN A 389 21.17 17.46 -19.93
N ALA A 390 21.02 17.12 -18.66
CA ALA A 390 19.96 17.62 -17.77
C ALA A 390 20.23 19.04 -17.23
N LYS A 391 21.29 19.74 -17.73
CA LYS A 391 21.67 21.09 -17.29
C LYS A 391 21.83 21.24 -15.77
N LYS A 392 22.40 20.23 -15.10
CA LYS A 392 22.67 20.27 -13.65
C LYS A 392 24.13 20.53 -13.33
N ILE A 393 25.00 20.13 -14.22
CA ILE A 393 26.45 20.30 -14.09
C ILE A 393 27.05 20.84 -15.41
N VAL A 394 28.18 21.45 -15.28
CA VAL A 394 29.00 21.96 -16.40
C VAL A 394 30.41 21.41 -16.27
N LYS A 395 31.13 21.28 -17.40
CA LYS A 395 32.53 20.93 -17.43
C LYS A 395 33.35 22.19 -17.83
N SER A 396 34.27 22.59 -16.96
CA SER A 396 35.25 23.66 -17.22
C SER A 396 36.62 23.16 -16.82
N ASP A 397 37.63 23.40 -17.69
CA ASP A 397 39.03 23.03 -17.44
C ASP A 397 39.25 21.61 -16.93
N ASP A 398 38.58 20.65 -17.53
CA ASP A 398 38.61 19.21 -17.17
C ASP A 398 37.90 18.82 -15.87
N LYS A 399 37.34 19.79 -15.14
CA LYS A 399 36.56 19.59 -13.93
C LYS A 399 35.07 19.75 -14.17
N TRP A 400 34.28 18.91 -13.50
CA TRP A 400 32.83 18.99 -13.42
C TRP A 400 32.43 19.78 -12.18
N GLY A 401 31.48 20.68 -12.30
CA GLY A 401 30.92 21.43 -11.19
C GLY A 401 29.43 21.70 -11.36
N LEU A 402 28.74 22.14 -10.32
CA LEU A 402 27.34 22.54 -10.40
C LEU A 402 27.25 23.87 -11.19
N ILE A 403 26.21 24.03 -12.00
CA ILE A 403 26.00 25.28 -12.79
C ILE A 403 25.97 26.49 -11.85
N ALA A 404 25.30 26.42 -10.72
CA ALA A 404 25.25 27.49 -9.72
C ALA A 404 26.64 27.92 -9.16
N GLN A 405 27.71 27.15 -9.39
CA GLN A 405 29.08 27.50 -8.97
C GLN A 405 29.84 28.30 -10.03
N TYR A 406 29.30 28.40 -11.24
CA TYR A 406 29.93 29.07 -12.39
C TYR A 406 29.11 30.26 -12.95
N GLU A 407 27.95 30.55 -12.36
CA GLU A 407 27.10 31.70 -12.71
C GLU A 407 27.39 32.96 -11.86
N LEU A 408 28.59 33.03 -11.23
CA LEU A 408 29.09 34.23 -10.51
C LEU A 408 30.05 35.06 -11.37
#